data_eec9f7838a1dd48c6a801eaae701817b
#
_entry.id   eec9f7838a1dd48c6a801eaae701817b
#
_cell.length_a   1.000
_cell.length_b   1.000
_cell.length_c   1.000
_cell.angle_alpha   90.00
_cell.angle_beta   90.00
_cell.angle_gamma   90.00
#
_symmetry.space_group_name_H-M   'P 1'
#
loop_
_entity.id
_entity.type
_entity.pdbx_description
1 polymer ?
#
loop_
_entity_poly.entity_id
_entity_poly.type
_entity_poly.pdbx_seq_one_letter_code
_entity_poly.pdbx_strand_id
1 'polypeptide(L)'
;MMTVKRRIFDRIRNALTLAFGLIYLIPLYMAVTNSFKTYADIIKSPLALPTAPTLDNFVEAFHASNIASLYGTSILITVSSVALLILISSTAAYVIIRRNNGICKFLYAFALIGIMVPPVVTLVPSIKTLSMLHLLYKPSGLLMFYGGAYFSTTIFLYTGFINSIPISLDESAYMDGASTITIFFRIIFPLLKPCTATAVILMGMWIWNDFLNPMYILGSTAGRTITTGIYNAIGAYTSQWNLVFANVILASFPIVILYLCMQKQFMSGLTAGAVKG
;
A
#
# COMPACT_ATOMS: atom_id res chain seq x y z
N MET A 1 3.53 44.20 -21.44
CA MET A 1 2.77 44.25 -20.18
C MET A 1 2.23 42.89 -19.73
N MET A 2 1.80 41.99 -20.62
CA MET A 2 1.36 40.61 -20.27
C MET A 2 2.42 39.73 -19.58
N THR A 3 3.70 39.84 -19.97
CA THR A 3 4.78 39.01 -19.44
C THR A 3 5.14 39.30 -17.97
N VAL A 4 5.05 40.55 -17.52
CA VAL A 4 5.35 40.93 -16.12
C VAL A 4 4.23 40.45 -15.17
N LYS A 5 2.96 40.64 -15.53
CA LYS A 5 1.80 40.12 -14.74
C LYS A 5 1.84 38.61 -14.62
N ARG A 6 2.20 37.89 -15.69
CA ARG A 6 2.34 36.42 -15.67
C ARG A 6 3.46 35.97 -14.74
N ARG A 7 4.61 36.63 -14.75
CA ARG A 7 5.73 36.33 -13.83
C ARG A 7 5.37 36.58 -12.36
N ILE A 8 4.64 37.64 -12.06
CA ILE A 8 4.18 37.93 -10.69
C ILE A 8 3.18 36.86 -10.26
N PHE A 9 2.21 36.50 -11.09
CA PHE A 9 1.26 35.44 -10.81
C PHE A 9 1.94 34.09 -10.58
N ASP A 10 2.92 33.73 -11.41
CA ASP A 10 3.68 32.49 -11.25
C ASP A 10 4.51 32.48 -9.95
N ARG A 11 5.08 33.60 -9.53
CA ARG A 11 5.79 33.73 -8.24
C ARG A 11 4.83 33.58 -7.06
N ILE A 12 3.66 34.23 -7.10
CA ILE A 12 2.65 34.08 -6.04
C ILE A 12 2.16 32.63 -5.96
N ARG A 13 1.83 32.03 -7.09
CA ARG A 13 1.42 30.63 -7.16
C ARG A 13 2.49 29.69 -6.56
N ASN A 14 3.75 29.87 -6.93
CA ASN A 14 4.85 29.06 -6.43
C ASN A 14 5.08 29.29 -4.93
N ALA A 15 4.96 30.52 -4.44
CA ALA A 15 5.06 30.83 -3.02
C ALA A 15 3.92 30.19 -2.21
N LEU A 16 2.69 30.24 -2.73
CA LEU A 16 1.54 29.56 -2.11
C LEU A 16 1.72 28.04 -2.11
N THR A 17 2.17 27.45 -3.23
CA THR A 17 2.44 26.01 -3.31
C THR A 17 3.51 25.60 -2.32
N LEU A 18 4.60 26.39 -2.16
CA LEU A 18 5.64 26.14 -1.18
C LEU A 18 5.11 26.25 0.25
N ALA A 19 4.32 27.28 0.55
CA ALA A 19 3.72 27.48 1.86
C ALA A 19 2.80 26.30 2.24
N PHE A 20 1.93 25.88 1.33
CA PHE A 20 1.10 24.68 1.54
C PHE A 20 1.96 23.43 1.75
N GLY A 21 3.02 23.25 0.94
CA GLY A 21 3.94 22.12 1.10
C GLY A 21 4.60 22.10 2.50
N LEU A 22 5.02 23.26 3.01
CA LEU A 22 5.60 23.38 4.35
C LEU A 22 4.60 23.03 5.46
N ILE A 23 3.32 23.43 5.31
CA ILE A 23 2.26 23.07 6.27
C ILE A 23 2.11 21.54 6.37
N TYR A 24 2.13 20.83 5.23
CA TYR A 24 2.05 19.36 5.23
C TYR A 24 3.26 18.67 5.87
N LEU A 25 4.40 19.35 5.95
CA LEU A 25 5.59 18.82 6.62
C LEU A 25 5.54 18.95 8.15
N ILE A 26 4.69 19.83 8.71
CA ILE A 26 4.61 20.07 10.16
C ILE A 26 4.33 18.79 10.95
N PRO A 27 3.30 17.96 10.63
CA PRO A 27 3.06 16.73 11.38
C PRO A 27 4.22 15.74 11.31
N LEU A 28 4.88 15.64 10.15
CA LEU A 28 6.05 14.76 9.98
C LEU A 28 7.24 15.30 10.80
N TYR A 29 7.49 16.59 10.75
CA TYR A 29 8.50 17.25 11.57
C TYR A 29 8.25 16.99 13.06
N MET A 30 7.00 17.16 13.53
CA MET A 30 6.63 16.88 14.92
C MET A 30 6.84 15.42 15.29
N ALA A 31 6.45 14.48 14.41
CA ALA A 31 6.66 13.05 14.67
C ALA A 31 8.14 12.72 14.82
N VAL A 32 8.97 13.20 13.90
CA VAL A 32 10.43 12.97 13.96
C VAL A 32 11.07 13.66 15.16
N THR A 33 10.83 14.97 15.36
CA THR A 33 11.52 15.70 16.44
C THR A 33 11.10 15.24 17.83
N ASN A 34 9.81 14.98 18.04
CA ASN A 34 9.30 14.56 19.34
C ASN A 34 9.64 13.11 19.70
N SER A 35 9.92 12.24 18.71
CA SER A 35 10.40 10.88 19.00
C SER A 35 11.77 10.84 19.68
N PHE A 36 12.57 11.93 19.57
CA PHE A 36 13.87 12.07 20.24
C PHE A 36 13.82 12.88 21.54
N LYS A 37 12.64 13.31 22.01
CA LYS A 37 12.49 14.13 23.21
C LYS A 37 11.99 13.32 24.40
N THR A 38 12.28 13.83 25.60
CA THR A 38 11.59 13.36 26.81
C THR A 38 10.12 13.81 26.80
N TYR A 39 9.28 13.12 27.55
CA TYR A 39 7.88 13.53 27.72
C TYR A 39 7.74 14.98 28.22
N ALA A 40 8.57 15.38 29.20
CA ALA A 40 8.55 16.74 29.75
C ALA A 40 8.89 17.81 28.69
N ASP A 41 9.85 17.55 27.82
CA ASP A 41 10.23 18.47 26.75
C ASP A 41 9.14 18.59 25.69
N ILE A 42 8.42 17.50 25.40
CA ILE A 42 7.28 17.53 24.46
C ILE A 42 6.16 18.44 24.98
N ILE A 43 5.78 18.29 26.26
CA ILE A 43 4.73 19.12 26.88
C ILE A 43 5.14 20.59 26.93
N LYS A 44 6.41 20.86 27.24
CA LYS A 44 6.92 22.24 27.37
C LYS A 44 7.02 22.94 26.00
N SER A 45 7.45 22.25 24.98
CA SER A 45 7.71 22.86 23.66
C SER A 45 7.65 21.84 22.53
N PRO A 46 6.45 21.49 22.03
CA PRO A 46 6.28 20.41 21.04
C PRO A 46 6.91 20.74 19.67
N LEU A 47 7.05 22.02 19.32
CA LEU A 47 7.61 22.46 18.04
C LEU A 47 9.11 22.77 18.07
N ALA A 48 9.72 22.91 19.25
CA ALA A 48 11.15 23.17 19.34
C ALA A 48 11.97 21.91 18.96
N LEU A 49 13.21 22.11 18.54
CA LEU A 49 14.16 21.00 18.38
C LEU A 49 14.50 20.39 19.75
N PRO A 50 14.85 19.09 19.84
CA PRO A 50 15.27 18.47 21.08
C PRO A 50 16.57 19.12 21.60
N THR A 51 16.58 19.52 22.88
CA THR A 51 17.78 20.07 23.55
C THR A 51 18.78 18.98 23.91
N ALA A 52 18.26 17.79 24.26
CA ALA A 52 19.06 16.60 24.59
C ALA A 52 18.39 15.40 23.85
N PRO A 53 18.73 15.14 22.56
CA PRO A 53 18.11 14.05 21.82
C PRO A 53 18.50 12.69 22.42
N THR A 54 17.51 11.81 22.62
CA THR A 54 17.71 10.45 23.13
C THR A 54 17.14 9.41 22.15
N LEU A 55 17.76 8.23 22.13
CA LEU A 55 17.25 7.04 21.41
C LEU A 55 16.48 6.09 22.34
N ASP A 56 16.43 6.38 23.65
CA ASP A 56 15.80 5.50 24.63
C ASP A 56 14.33 5.24 24.31
N ASN A 57 13.62 6.25 23.78
CA ASN A 57 12.23 6.11 23.35
C ASN A 57 12.04 5.01 22.29
N PHE A 58 13.00 4.89 21.36
CA PHE A 58 12.94 3.86 20.33
C PHE A 58 13.24 2.48 20.88
N VAL A 59 14.22 2.37 21.78
CA VAL A 59 14.57 1.13 22.46
C VAL A 59 13.39 0.63 23.30
N GLU A 60 12.83 1.52 24.11
CA GLU A 60 11.67 1.21 24.95
C GLU A 60 10.45 0.85 24.12
N ALA A 61 10.09 1.65 23.11
CA ALA A 61 8.98 1.37 22.20
C ALA A 61 9.16 0.03 21.47
N PHE A 62 10.38 -0.29 21.02
CA PHE A 62 10.68 -1.52 20.31
C PHE A 62 10.43 -2.76 21.19
N HIS A 63 10.89 -2.74 22.45
CA HIS A 63 10.71 -3.85 23.38
C HIS A 63 9.29 -3.92 23.93
N ALA A 64 8.75 -2.81 24.42
CA ALA A 64 7.46 -2.78 25.08
C ALA A 64 6.28 -3.11 24.13
N SER A 65 6.37 -2.70 22.86
CA SER A 65 5.37 -3.02 21.85
C SER A 65 5.66 -4.33 21.11
N ASN A 66 6.79 -5.02 21.40
CA ASN A 66 7.25 -6.21 20.66
C ASN A 66 7.26 -5.99 19.14
N ILE A 67 7.85 -4.87 18.71
CA ILE A 67 7.87 -4.40 17.31
C ILE A 67 8.38 -5.49 16.34
N ALA A 68 9.34 -6.32 16.76
CA ALA A 68 9.85 -7.41 15.92
C ALA A 68 8.74 -8.40 15.51
N SER A 69 7.87 -8.79 16.44
CA SER A 69 6.74 -9.67 16.14
C SER A 69 5.70 -8.98 15.25
N LEU A 70 5.41 -7.69 15.52
CA LEU A 70 4.49 -6.90 14.71
C LEU A 70 4.99 -6.75 13.27
N TYR A 71 6.29 -6.52 13.08
CA TYR A 71 6.91 -6.49 11.74
C TYR A 71 6.80 -7.86 11.05
N GLY A 72 7.14 -8.95 11.74
CA GLY A 72 7.04 -10.29 11.19
C GLY A 72 5.65 -10.59 10.64
N THR A 73 4.61 -10.31 11.42
CA THR A 73 3.21 -10.49 11.01
C THR A 73 2.83 -9.57 9.84
N SER A 74 3.17 -8.28 9.92
CA SER A 74 2.84 -7.31 8.86
C SER A 74 3.56 -7.61 7.55
N ILE A 75 4.85 -7.94 7.60
CA ILE A 75 5.63 -8.31 6.41
C ILE A 75 5.06 -9.58 5.77
N LEU A 76 4.81 -10.63 6.59
CA LEU A 76 4.24 -11.88 6.09
C LEU A 76 2.91 -11.63 5.37
N ILE A 77 1.98 -10.92 6.00
CA ILE A 77 0.66 -10.64 5.44
C ILE A 77 0.78 -9.76 4.19
N THR A 78 1.54 -8.68 4.25
CA THR A 78 1.68 -7.75 3.11
C THR A 78 2.32 -8.44 1.91
N VAL A 79 3.45 -9.11 2.11
CA VAL A 79 4.18 -9.78 1.01
C VAL A 79 3.35 -10.90 0.40
N SER A 80 2.74 -11.76 1.23
CA SER A 80 1.93 -12.87 0.73
C SER A 80 0.66 -12.40 0.02
N SER A 81 -0.01 -11.36 0.52
CA SER A 81 -1.21 -10.80 -0.12
C SER A 81 -0.87 -10.10 -1.44
N VAL A 82 0.21 -9.31 -1.48
CA VAL A 82 0.67 -8.66 -2.71
C VAL A 82 1.10 -9.70 -3.75
N ALA A 83 1.84 -10.73 -3.36
CA ALA A 83 2.24 -11.81 -4.26
C ALA A 83 1.03 -12.56 -4.83
N LEU A 84 0.04 -12.87 -3.98
CA LEU A 84 -1.21 -13.49 -4.41
C LEU A 84 -1.95 -12.60 -5.42
N LEU A 85 -2.12 -11.31 -5.11
CA LEU A 85 -2.80 -10.34 -5.98
C LEU A 85 -2.11 -10.21 -7.34
N ILE A 86 -0.78 -10.12 -7.36
CA ILE A 86 0.00 -10.07 -8.61
C ILE A 86 -0.27 -11.32 -9.44
N LEU A 87 -0.18 -12.49 -8.83
CA LEU A 87 -0.35 -13.77 -9.54
C LEU A 87 -1.76 -13.90 -10.13
N ILE A 88 -2.80 -13.76 -9.31
CA ILE A 88 -4.18 -13.97 -9.76
C ILE A 88 -4.64 -12.88 -10.73
N SER A 89 -4.27 -11.61 -10.48
CA SER A 89 -4.74 -10.49 -11.32
C SER A 89 -4.02 -10.42 -12.66
N SER A 90 -2.70 -10.68 -12.69
CA SER A 90 -1.94 -10.63 -13.94
C SER A 90 -2.34 -11.78 -14.88
N THR A 91 -2.51 -12.99 -14.34
CA THR A 91 -2.96 -14.16 -15.13
C THR A 91 -4.40 -13.99 -15.62
N ALA A 92 -5.32 -13.52 -14.75
CA ALA A 92 -6.70 -13.27 -15.14
C ALA A 92 -6.78 -12.15 -16.19
N ALA A 93 -6.06 -11.06 -16.03
CA ALA A 93 -6.01 -9.96 -16.98
C ALA A 93 -5.48 -10.42 -18.36
N TYR A 94 -4.44 -11.25 -18.38
CA TYR A 94 -3.90 -11.81 -19.60
C TYR A 94 -4.95 -12.62 -20.37
N VAL A 95 -5.64 -13.54 -19.68
CA VAL A 95 -6.70 -14.35 -20.29
C VAL A 95 -7.86 -13.49 -20.80
N ILE A 96 -8.29 -12.50 -20.01
CA ILE A 96 -9.40 -11.61 -20.37
C ILE A 96 -9.08 -10.82 -21.64
N ILE A 97 -7.88 -10.23 -21.72
CA ILE A 97 -7.49 -9.39 -22.87
C ILE A 97 -7.23 -10.24 -24.11
N ARG A 98 -6.56 -11.38 -24.00
CA ARG A 98 -6.19 -12.21 -25.16
C ARG A 98 -7.34 -13.01 -25.72
N ARG A 99 -8.24 -13.53 -24.90
CA ARG A 99 -9.43 -14.25 -25.37
C ARG A 99 -10.55 -13.33 -25.87
N ASN A 100 -10.71 -12.17 -25.29
CA ASN A 100 -11.65 -11.09 -25.68
C ASN A 100 -13.07 -11.56 -26.08
N ASN A 101 -13.57 -12.63 -25.48
CA ASN A 101 -14.90 -13.15 -25.74
C ASN A 101 -15.94 -12.56 -24.76
N GLY A 102 -17.24 -12.84 -25.01
CA GLY A 102 -18.34 -12.31 -24.19
C GLY A 102 -18.23 -12.67 -22.70
N ILE A 103 -17.78 -13.89 -22.38
CA ILE A 103 -17.59 -14.35 -21.01
C ILE A 103 -16.47 -13.54 -20.33
N CYS A 104 -15.33 -13.36 -21.00
CA CYS A 104 -14.22 -12.57 -20.47
C CYS A 104 -14.62 -11.11 -20.23
N LYS A 105 -15.38 -10.51 -21.14
CA LYS A 105 -15.92 -9.15 -20.98
C LYS A 105 -16.85 -9.05 -19.77
N PHE A 106 -17.74 -10.03 -19.61
CA PHE A 106 -18.65 -10.09 -18.47
C PHE A 106 -17.89 -10.24 -17.14
N LEU A 107 -16.93 -11.18 -17.07
CA LEU A 107 -16.11 -11.39 -15.86
C LEU A 107 -15.29 -10.15 -15.50
N TYR A 108 -14.76 -9.46 -16.51
CA TYR A 108 -14.04 -8.20 -16.27
C TYR A 108 -14.95 -7.10 -15.75
N ALA A 109 -16.11 -6.90 -16.40
CA ALA A 109 -17.10 -5.93 -15.94
C ALA A 109 -17.57 -6.23 -14.50
N PHE A 110 -17.83 -7.50 -14.19
CA PHE A 110 -18.19 -7.95 -12.85
C PHE A 110 -17.07 -7.67 -11.84
N ALA A 111 -15.81 -7.96 -12.20
CA ALA A 111 -14.67 -7.65 -11.34
C ALA A 111 -14.57 -6.14 -11.05
N LEU A 112 -14.83 -5.28 -12.05
CA LEU A 112 -14.75 -3.82 -11.87
C LEU A 112 -15.81 -3.26 -10.91
N ILE A 113 -16.96 -3.92 -10.74
CA ILE A 113 -17.99 -3.51 -9.75
C ILE A 113 -17.35 -3.46 -8.34
N GLY A 114 -16.42 -4.34 -8.05
CA GLY A 114 -15.74 -4.37 -6.76
C GLY A 114 -14.96 -3.07 -6.42
N ILE A 115 -14.54 -2.29 -7.42
CA ILE A 115 -13.89 -0.98 -7.17
C ILE A 115 -14.89 0.03 -6.60
N MET A 116 -16.18 -0.10 -6.95
CA MET A 116 -17.22 0.83 -6.52
C MET A 116 -17.72 0.55 -5.10
N VAL A 117 -17.43 -0.63 -4.56
CA VAL A 117 -17.89 -1.02 -3.22
C VAL A 117 -16.92 -0.49 -2.16
N PRO A 118 -17.37 0.39 -1.24
CA PRO A 118 -16.51 0.87 -0.17
C PRO A 118 -16.02 -0.27 0.74
N PRO A 119 -14.71 -0.39 1.02
CA PRO A 119 -14.15 -1.50 1.81
C PRO A 119 -14.82 -1.69 3.19
N VAL A 120 -15.20 -0.58 3.84
CA VAL A 120 -15.86 -0.63 5.17
C VAL A 120 -17.19 -1.37 5.14
N VAL A 121 -17.96 -1.26 4.05
CA VAL A 121 -19.26 -1.93 3.89
C VAL A 121 -19.09 -3.45 3.81
N THR A 122 -17.99 -3.91 3.27
CA THR A 122 -17.71 -5.36 3.09
C THR A 122 -17.20 -6.03 4.36
N LEU A 123 -16.84 -5.28 5.40
CA LEU A 123 -16.20 -5.83 6.61
C LEU A 123 -17.08 -6.88 7.30
N VAL A 124 -18.33 -6.56 7.61
CA VAL A 124 -19.23 -7.46 8.34
C VAL A 124 -19.57 -8.73 7.53
N PRO A 125 -19.97 -8.63 6.24
CA PRO A 125 -20.14 -9.82 5.40
C PRO A 125 -18.89 -10.68 5.30
N SER A 126 -17.70 -10.06 5.18
CA SER A 126 -16.43 -10.78 5.10
C SER A 126 -16.11 -11.54 6.37
N ILE A 127 -16.34 -10.95 7.56
CA ILE A 127 -16.17 -11.64 8.84
C ILE A 127 -17.07 -12.87 8.91
N LYS A 128 -18.36 -12.75 8.51
CA LYS A 128 -19.28 -13.89 8.47
C LYS A 128 -18.77 -15.00 7.54
N THR A 129 -18.35 -14.63 6.32
CA THR A 129 -17.84 -15.58 5.33
C THR A 129 -16.57 -16.28 5.84
N LEU A 130 -15.61 -15.53 6.39
CA LEU A 130 -14.38 -16.10 6.95
C LEU A 130 -14.65 -17.00 8.16
N SER A 131 -15.64 -16.64 8.99
CA SER A 131 -16.07 -17.50 10.10
C SER A 131 -16.65 -18.83 9.60
N MET A 132 -17.53 -18.80 8.60
CA MET A 132 -18.10 -20.01 7.98
C MET A 132 -17.03 -20.90 7.33
N LEU A 133 -15.97 -20.29 6.79
CA LEU A 133 -14.84 -21.00 6.19
C LEU A 133 -13.77 -21.43 7.22
N HIS A 134 -13.99 -21.18 8.52
CA HIS A 134 -13.02 -21.43 9.59
C HIS A 134 -11.66 -20.72 9.39
N LEU A 135 -11.68 -19.56 8.71
CA LEU A 135 -10.51 -18.72 8.44
C LEU A 135 -10.42 -17.48 9.32
N LEU A 136 -11.46 -17.18 10.10
CA LEU A 136 -11.46 -16.09 11.06
C LEU A 136 -10.37 -16.35 12.14
N TYR A 137 -9.71 -15.30 12.59
CA TYR A 137 -8.59 -15.34 13.53
C TYR A 137 -7.36 -16.11 13.02
N LYS A 138 -7.15 -16.11 11.69
CA LYS A 138 -5.97 -16.71 11.06
C LYS A 138 -5.37 -15.75 10.02
N PRO A 139 -4.04 -15.75 9.83
CA PRO A 139 -3.39 -14.96 8.76
C PRO A 139 -3.92 -15.29 7.37
N SER A 140 -4.28 -16.57 7.12
CA SER A 140 -4.89 -17.01 5.84
C SER A 140 -6.25 -16.36 5.57
N GLY A 141 -7.03 -16.06 6.61
CA GLY A 141 -8.29 -15.32 6.46
C GLY A 141 -8.07 -13.89 5.97
N LEU A 142 -7.07 -13.22 6.51
CA LEU A 142 -6.72 -11.86 6.08
C LEU A 142 -6.12 -11.87 4.66
N LEU A 143 -5.32 -12.87 4.32
CA LEU A 143 -4.82 -13.10 2.96
C LEU A 143 -5.97 -13.27 1.95
N MET A 144 -6.96 -14.10 2.28
CA MET A 144 -8.15 -14.30 1.45
C MET A 144 -8.98 -13.02 1.32
N PHE A 145 -9.15 -12.29 2.40
CA PHE A 145 -9.85 -11.00 2.41
C PHE A 145 -9.18 -10.01 1.44
N TYR A 146 -7.86 -9.79 1.56
CA TYR A 146 -7.15 -8.86 0.69
C TYR A 146 -7.11 -9.32 -0.77
N GLY A 147 -7.01 -10.65 -0.99
CA GLY A 147 -7.12 -11.25 -2.31
C GLY A 147 -8.43 -10.89 -3.01
N GLY A 148 -9.55 -10.89 -2.28
CA GLY A 148 -10.84 -10.47 -2.80
C GLY A 148 -11.00 -8.95 -2.91
N ALA A 149 -10.70 -8.22 -1.83
CA ALA A 149 -10.94 -6.79 -1.71
C ALA A 149 -10.15 -5.95 -2.73
N TYR A 150 -8.90 -6.33 -3.01
CA TYR A 150 -8.02 -5.58 -3.92
C TYR A 150 -7.86 -6.20 -5.31
N PHE A 151 -8.48 -7.35 -5.57
CA PHE A 151 -8.48 -7.99 -6.88
C PHE A 151 -8.97 -7.06 -7.99
N SER A 152 -10.09 -6.39 -7.75
CA SER A 152 -10.72 -5.48 -8.72
C SER A 152 -9.78 -4.36 -9.18
N THR A 153 -9.10 -3.71 -8.25
CA THR A 153 -8.15 -2.64 -8.57
C THR A 153 -6.91 -3.20 -9.27
N THR A 154 -6.43 -4.34 -8.81
CA THR A 154 -5.21 -4.94 -9.36
C THR A 154 -5.44 -5.48 -10.78
N ILE A 155 -6.58 -6.13 -11.04
CA ILE A 155 -6.91 -6.61 -12.40
C ILE A 155 -7.11 -5.43 -13.35
N PHE A 156 -7.72 -4.32 -12.90
CA PHE A 156 -7.85 -3.10 -13.69
C PHE A 156 -6.49 -2.55 -14.14
N LEU A 157 -5.51 -2.49 -13.22
CA LEU A 157 -4.16 -2.07 -13.56
C LEU A 157 -3.54 -2.99 -14.62
N TYR A 158 -3.58 -4.29 -14.42
CA TYR A 158 -2.97 -5.24 -15.36
C TYR A 158 -3.66 -5.28 -16.72
N THR A 159 -4.98 -5.20 -16.78
CA THR A 159 -5.70 -5.16 -18.07
C THR A 159 -5.32 -3.92 -18.87
N GLY A 160 -5.17 -2.76 -18.24
CA GLY A 160 -4.71 -1.54 -18.89
C GLY A 160 -3.34 -1.69 -19.54
N PHE A 161 -2.38 -2.29 -18.82
CA PHE A 161 -1.02 -2.51 -19.34
C PHE A 161 -0.96 -3.60 -20.41
N ILE A 162 -1.61 -4.75 -20.20
CA ILE A 162 -1.60 -5.87 -21.17
C ILE A 162 -2.23 -5.44 -22.50
N ASN A 163 -3.27 -4.60 -22.45
CA ASN A 163 -3.90 -4.06 -23.66
C ASN A 163 -2.96 -3.18 -24.50
N SER A 164 -1.89 -2.64 -23.92
CA SER A 164 -0.87 -1.87 -24.65
C SER A 164 0.23 -2.74 -25.27
N ILE A 165 0.31 -4.02 -24.90
CA ILE A 165 1.31 -4.96 -25.43
C ILE A 165 0.78 -5.56 -26.74
N PRO A 166 1.51 -5.43 -27.88
CA PRO A 166 1.09 -5.97 -29.16
C PRO A 166 0.86 -7.47 -29.10
N ILE A 167 -0.26 -7.94 -29.68
CA ILE A 167 -0.62 -9.37 -29.74
C ILE A 167 0.38 -10.18 -30.58
N SER A 168 1.05 -9.54 -31.52
CA SER A 168 2.06 -10.16 -32.37
C SER A 168 3.20 -10.83 -31.61
N LEU A 169 3.49 -10.39 -30.37
CA LEU A 169 4.47 -11.06 -29.51
C LEU A 169 3.98 -12.45 -29.06
N ASP A 170 2.68 -12.57 -28.75
CA ASP A 170 2.07 -13.85 -28.39
C ASP A 170 2.02 -14.78 -29.62
N GLU A 171 1.64 -14.23 -30.79
CA GLU A 171 1.51 -14.99 -32.04
C GLU A 171 2.87 -15.52 -32.51
N SER A 172 3.91 -14.69 -32.50
CA SER A 172 5.27 -15.12 -32.87
C SER A 172 5.77 -16.25 -31.99
N ALA A 173 5.62 -16.09 -30.64
CA ALA A 173 6.02 -17.13 -29.70
C ALA A 173 5.21 -18.41 -29.81
N TYR A 174 3.94 -18.31 -30.19
CA TYR A 174 3.10 -19.47 -30.48
C TYR A 174 3.56 -20.22 -31.74
N MET A 175 3.98 -19.50 -32.79
CA MET A 175 4.57 -20.09 -33.99
C MET A 175 5.89 -20.80 -33.71
N ASP A 176 6.65 -20.33 -32.72
CA ASP A 176 7.87 -20.97 -32.21
C ASP A 176 7.58 -22.18 -31.29
N GLY A 177 6.31 -22.57 -31.13
CA GLY A 177 5.89 -23.75 -30.36
C GLY A 177 5.78 -23.51 -28.85
N ALA A 178 5.81 -22.26 -28.39
CA ALA A 178 5.68 -21.95 -26.96
C ALA A 178 4.23 -22.16 -26.47
N SER A 179 4.07 -22.78 -25.29
CA SER A 179 2.76 -22.92 -24.66
C SER A 179 2.30 -21.56 -24.12
N THR A 180 0.98 -21.36 -23.95
CA THR A 180 0.38 -20.14 -23.38
C THR A 180 0.99 -19.77 -22.02
N ILE A 181 1.27 -20.77 -21.19
CA ILE A 181 1.92 -20.56 -19.87
C ILE A 181 3.34 -20.01 -20.06
N THR A 182 4.10 -20.60 -21.01
CA THR A 182 5.46 -20.15 -21.33
C THR A 182 5.45 -18.73 -21.88
N ILE A 183 4.54 -18.41 -22.79
CA ILE A 183 4.35 -17.06 -23.34
C ILE A 183 4.07 -16.06 -22.22
N PHE A 184 3.12 -16.39 -21.34
CA PHE A 184 2.80 -15.52 -20.24
C PHE A 184 3.99 -15.27 -19.32
N PHE A 185 4.61 -16.30 -18.75
CA PHE A 185 5.64 -16.12 -17.74
C PHE A 185 7.00 -15.66 -18.30
N ARG A 186 7.37 -16.05 -19.53
CA ARG A 186 8.68 -15.72 -20.09
C ARG A 186 8.69 -14.48 -20.97
N ILE A 187 7.55 -14.08 -21.53
CA ILE A 187 7.49 -12.95 -22.48
C ILE A 187 6.64 -11.81 -21.88
N ILE A 188 5.36 -12.10 -21.57
CA ILE A 188 4.42 -11.04 -21.18
C ILE A 188 4.69 -10.55 -19.75
N PHE A 189 4.80 -11.43 -18.78
CA PHE A 189 4.99 -11.04 -17.36
C PHE A 189 6.24 -10.19 -17.11
N PRO A 190 7.42 -10.46 -17.74
CA PRO A 190 8.56 -9.55 -17.67
C PRO A 190 8.30 -8.14 -18.22
N LEU A 191 7.48 -8.00 -19.25
CA LEU A 191 7.08 -6.70 -19.80
C LEU A 191 6.15 -5.92 -18.86
N LEU A 192 5.46 -6.62 -17.95
CA LEU A 192 4.59 -6.02 -16.93
C LEU A 192 5.36 -5.48 -15.70
N LYS A 193 6.70 -5.50 -15.68
CA LYS A 193 7.48 -4.99 -14.53
C LYS A 193 7.04 -3.60 -14.05
N PRO A 194 6.80 -2.58 -14.90
CA PRO A 194 6.36 -1.27 -14.41
C PRO A 194 4.98 -1.33 -13.75
N CYS A 195 4.04 -2.08 -14.32
CA CYS A 195 2.72 -2.32 -13.75
C CYS A 195 2.80 -3.06 -12.41
N THR A 196 3.61 -4.12 -12.37
CA THR A 196 3.84 -4.91 -11.15
C THR A 196 4.44 -4.05 -10.04
N ALA A 197 5.40 -3.19 -10.35
CA ALA A 197 5.96 -2.24 -9.38
C ALA A 197 4.89 -1.28 -8.83
N THR A 198 4.02 -0.78 -9.69
CA THR A 198 2.88 0.06 -9.27
C THR A 198 1.93 -0.72 -8.36
N ALA A 199 1.58 -1.95 -8.71
CA ALA A 199 0.72 -2.81 -7.89
C ALA A 199 1.37 -3.11 -6.53
N VAL A 200 2.67 -3.43 -6.48
CA VAL A 200 3.42 -3.67 -5.24
C VAL A 200 3.35 -2.46 -4.30
N ILE A 201 3.58 -1.26 -4.83
CA ILE A 201 3.55 -0.05 -4.00
C ILE A 201 2.13 0.24 -3.52
N LEU A 202 1.14 0.28 -4.42
CA LEU A 202 -0.24 0.64 -4.05
C LEU A 202 -0.85 -0.37 -3.07
N MET A 203 -0.82 -1.66 -3.42
CA MET A 203 -1.38 -2.71 -2.57
C MET A 203 -0.55 -2.89 -1.30
N GLY A 204 0.78 -2.81 -1.41
CA GLY A 204 1.68 -2.87 -0.25
C GLY A 204 1.40 -1.76 0.76
N MET A 205 1.25 -0.51 0.28
CA MET A 205 0.89 0.62 1.16
C MET A 205 -0.50 0.46 1.77
N TRP A 206 -1.50 0.03 1.01
CA TRP A 206 -2.85 -0.13 1.53
C TRP A 206 -2.93 -1.24 2.57
N ILE A 207 -2.32 -2.40 2.31
CA ILE A 207 -2.31 -3.54 3.24
C ILE A 207 -1.48 -3.23 4.48
N TRP A 208 -0.30 -2.59 4.33
CA TRP A 208 0.56 -2.22 5.44
C TRP A 208 -0.11 -1.25 6.42
N ASN A 209 -0.80 -0.24 5.88
CA ASN A 209 -1.45 0.79 6.68
C ASN A 209 -2.86 0.40 7.15
N ASP A 210 -3.38 -0.76 6.73
CA ASP A 210 -4.70 -1.18 7.16
C ASP A 210 -4.74 -1.50 8.66
N PHE A 211 -5.72 -0.92 9.32
CA PHE A 211 -5.95 -1.08 10.74
C PHE A 211 -7.24 -1.88 11.02
N LEU A 212 -8.33 -1.53 10.31
CA LEU A 212 -9.65 -2.07 10.62
C LEU A 212 -9.76 -3.57 10.32
N ASN A 213 -9.34 -3.99 9.13
CA ASN A 213 -9.49 -5.39 8.73
C ASN A 213 -8.62 -6.33 9.58
N PRO A 214 -7.34 -6.04 9.85
CA PRO A 214 -6.55 -6.84 10.78
C PRO A 214 -7.13 -6.88 12.21
N MET A 215 -7.65 -5.76 12.69
CA MET A 215 -8.23 -5.68 14.03
C MET A 215 -9.40 -6.67 14.22
N TYR A 216 -10.26 -6.80 13.22
CA TYR A 216 -11.43 -7.66 13.30
C TYR A 216 -11.20 -9.09 12.80
N ILE A 217 -10.35 -9.27 11.77
CA ILE A 217 -10.14 -10.57 11.14
C ILE A 217 -9.09 -11.41 11.89
N LEU A 218 -7.99 -10.79 12.35
CA LEU A 218 -6.99 -11.49 13.18
C LEU A 218 -7.39 -11.52 14.66
N GLY A 219 -8.03 -10.48 15.13
CA GLY A 219 -8.32 -10.32 16.55
C GLY A 219 -7.04 -10.24 17.40
N SER A 220 -7.13 -10.73 18.64
CA SER A 220 -5.98 -10.74 19.57
C SER A 220 -5.19 -12.04 19.56
N THR A 221 -5.68 -13.11 18.93
CA THR A 221 -5.17 -14.48 19.04
C THR A 221 -4.19 -14.87 17.93
N ALA A 222 -4.39 -14.35 16.72
CA ALA A 222 -3.60 -14.72 15.54
C ALA A 222 -2.37 -13.81 15.29
N GLY A 223 -1.99 -13.05 16.27
CA GLY A 223 -0.96 -12.00 16.15
C GLY A 223 -1.55 -10.65 15.80
N ARG A 224 -0.71 -9.63 15.80
CA ARG A 224 -1.09 -8.25 15.49
C ARG A 224 -0.23 -7.71 14.36
N THR A 225 -0.85 -6.94 13.48
CA THR A 225 -0.09 -6.12 12.51
C THR A 225 0.53 -4.91 13.23
N ILE A 226 1.46 -4.24 12.56
CA ILE A 226 2.12 -3.06 13.13
C ILE A 226 1.11 -1.97 13.51
N THR A 227 0.09 -1.73 12.70
CA THR A 227 -0.97 -0.75 12.94
C THR A 227 -1.83 -1.11 14.16
N THR A 228 -2.28 -2.36 14.27
CA THR A 228 -3.08 -2.82 15.41
C THR A 228 -2.24 -2.93 16.69
N GLY A 229 -0.97 -3.29 16.59
CA GLY A 229 -0.04 -3.33 17.72
C GLY A 229 0.22 -1.96 18.33
N ILE A 230 0.49 -0.96 17.47
CA ILE A 230 0.70 0.43 17.91
C ILE A 230 -0.57 1.04 18.49
N TYR A 231 -1.73 0.78 17.91
CA TYR A 231 -2.99 1.25 18.48
C TYR A 231 -3.17 0.76 19.94
N ASN A 232 -2.87 -0.50 20.20
CA ASN A 232 -2.92 -1.04 21.57
C ASN A 232 -1.85 -0.42 22.48
N ALA A 233 -0.65 -0.16 21.95
CA ALA A 233 0.41 0.52 22.69
C ALA A 233 0.02 1.97 23.04
N ILE A 234 -0.58 2.71 22.09
CA ILE A 234 -1.10 4.07 22.35
C ILE A 234 -2.15 4.04 23.48
N GLY A 235 -3.06 3.07 23.47
CA GLY A 235 -4.04 2.91 24.55
C GLY A 235 -3.41 2.64 25.92
N ALA A 236 -2.28 1.94 25.96
CA ALA A 236 -1.52 1.70 27.19
C ALA A 236 -0.67 2.92 27.61
N TYR A 237 -0.19 3.73 26.65
CA TYR A 237 0.70 4.87 26.88
C TYR A 237 0.00 6.23 26.77
N THR A 238 -1.25 6.33 27.21
CA THR A 238 -2.06 7.56 27.09
C THR A 238 -1.40 8.83 27.63
N SER A 239 -0.35 8.70 28.45
CA SER A 239 0.42 9.80 29.03
C SER A 239 1.89 9.87 28.56
N GLN A 240 2.32 9.04 27.60
CA GLN A 240 3.74 8.96 27.17
C GLN A 240 3.88 9.25 25.68
N TRP A 241 3.67 10.50 25.29
CA TRP A 241 3.73 10.94 23.89
C TRP A 241 5.08 10.66 23.22
N ASN A 242 6.18 10.65 23.97
CA ASN A 242 7.50 10.29 23.47
C ASN A 242 7.52 8.88 22.87
N LEU A 243 6.92 7.90 23.57
CA LEU A 243 6.81 6.51 23.07
C LEU A 243 5.82 6.40 21.91
N VAL A 244 4.73 7.18 21.92
CA VAL A 244 3.78 7.24 20.79
C VAL A 244 4.49 7.69 19.52
N PHE A 245 5.25 8.79 19.57
CA PHE A 245 6.00 9.29 18.42
C PHE A 245 7.07 8.30 17.95
N ALA A 246 7.80 7.67 18.86
CA ALA A 246 8.77 6.63 18.52
C ALA A 246 8.11 5.42 17.82
N ASN A 247 6.96 4.94 18.32
CA ASN A 247 6.19 3.88 17.70
C ASN A 247 5.70 4.25 16.28
N VAL A 248 5.22 5.49 16.07
CA VAL A 248 4.78 5.98 14.75
C VAL A 248 5.95 5.97 13.76
N ILE A 249 7.14 6.42 14.16
CA ILE A 249 8.33 6.38 13.31
C ILE A 249 8.71 4.93 12.98
N LEU A 250 8.77 4.05 13.97
CA LEU A 250 9.06 2.63 13.77
C LEU A 250 8.04 2.02 12.80
N ALA A 251 6.74 2.27 12.97
CA ALA A 251 5.71 1.74 12.07
C ALA A 251 5.84 2.20 10.62
N SER A 252 6.22 3.45 10.43
CA SER A 252 6.31 4.07 9.11
C SER A 252 7.59 3.69 8.37
N PHE A 253 8.63 3.28 9.08
CA PHE A 253 9.97 3.06 8.53
C PHE A 253 10.00 2.07 7.34
N PRO A 254 9.42 0.85 7.43
CA PRO A 254 9.50 -0.10 6.31
C PRO A 254 8.79 0.39 5.05
N ILE A 255 7.63 1.04 5.20
CA ILE A 255 6.87 1.51 4.04
C ILE A 255 7.52 2.72 3.37
N VAL A 256 8.18 3.58 4.16
CA VAL A 256 8.97 4.70 3.62
C VAL A 256 10.17 4.16 2.83
N ILE A 257 10.88 3.14 3.33
CA ILE A 257 11.96 2.49 2.59
C ILE A 257 11.44 1.88 1.30
N LEU A 258 10.34 1.13 1.35
CA LEU A 258 9.72 0.55 0.16
C LEU A 258 9.44 1.62 -0.90
N TYR A 259 8.81 2.73 -0.49
CA TYR A 259 8.51 3.84 -1.38
C TYR A 259 9.77 4.45 -1.99
N LEU A 260 10.78 4.77 -1.18
CA LEU A 260 12.04 5.36 -1.65
C LEU A 260 12.78 4.46 -2.65
N CYS A 261 12.76 3.14 -2.43
CA CYS A 261 13.36 2.18 -3.35
C CYS A 261 12.61 2.08 -4.69
N MET A 262 11.29 2.28 -4.69
CA MET A 262 10.44 2.00 -5.85
C MET A 262 9.81 3.26 -6.49
N GLN A 263 10.07 4.47 -5.98
CA GLN A 263 9.41 5.71 -6.43
C GLN A 263 9.58 5.99 -7.95
N LYS A 264 10.73 5.63 -8.55
CA LYS A 264 10.95 5.81 -9.99
C LYS A 264 10.02 4.93 -10.83
N GLN A 265 9.86 3.67 -10.44
CA GLN A 265 8.98 2.71 -11.10
C GLN A 265 7.51 3.10 -10.93
N PHE A 266 7.15 3.62 -9.76
CA PHE A 266 5.81 4.12 -9.47
C PHE A 266 5.42 5.27 -10.41
N MET A 267 6.29 6.27 -10.55
CA MET A 267 6.05 7.40 -11.45
C MET A 267 5.91 6.97 -12.91
N SER A 268 6.71 6.02 -13.38
CA SER A 268 6.61 5.50 -14.75
C SER A 268 5.32 4.71 -14.98
N GLY A 269 4.86 3.96 -13.97
CA GLY A 269 3.63 3.19 -14.04
C GLY A 269 2.36 4.05 -14.10
N LEU A 270 2.30 5.13 -13.30
CA LEU A 270 1.18 6.08 -13.31
C LEU A 270 1.07 6.82 -14.65
N THR A 271 2.20 7.26 -15.21
CA THR A 271 2.21 8.00 -16.48
C THR A 271 1.83 7.10 -17.66
N ALA A 272 2.25 5.83 -17.69
CA ALA A 272 1.88 4.88 -18.73
C ALA A 272 0.37 4.56 -18.73
N GLY A 273 -0.29 4.58 -17.56
CA GLY A 273 -1.74 4.44 -17.44
C GLY A 273 -2.54 5.69 -17.80
N ALA A 274 -1.94 6.89 -17.69
CA ALA A 274 -2.60 8.18 -17.89
C ALA A 274 -2.50 8.71 -19.34
N VAL A 275 -1.58 8.19 -20.16
CA VAL A 275 -1.36 8.64 -21.56
C VAL A 275 -2.32 7.92 -22.52
N LYS A 276 -3.62 7.91 -22.23
CA LYS A 276 -4.69 7.63 -23.17
C LYS A 276 -5.73 8.73 -23.06
N GLY A 277 -5.34 9.93 -23.46
CA GLY A 277 -6.19 11.04 -23.71
C GLY A 277 -5.77 11.67 -25.03
#